data_c2a56cde218596295c591dd9f4045fa9
#
_entry.id   c2a56cde218596295c591dd9f4045fa9
#
_cell.length_a   1.000
_cell.length_b   1.000
_cell.length_c   1.000
_cell.angle_alpha   90.00
_cell.angle_beta   90.00
_cell.angle_gamma   90.00
#
_symmetry.space_group_name_H-M   'P 1'
#
loop_
_entity.id
_entity.type
_entity.pdbx_description
1 polymer ?
#
loop_
_entity_poly.entity_id
_entity_poly.type
_entity_poly.pdbx_seq_one_letter_code
_entity_poly.pdbx_strand_id
1 'polypeptide(L)'
;MKKTLIAVAAAAALTTSAFAEITFGAWGRAILVPIANNGDKTVAGQNQSWGGWGRATGLDINGSDAEGKAGFSMSYRNTTNGDSTAGDNAHFWIKPFDGLKVIAGKVEYNALRGNACLPGWDVIRSSFEVGEDLLFKNYAGTGALVEYTNDALTVFAAVPLTTAYSSTKDDKNNDEVSNVYARTQAGAMYKIDGTGVVKAQFIGKNKETPVGSSKKMYTGDLEASFELTAVENLWVGLGVTFPIMDKELGGRLGDDNFKDFTGATDMKIGLGASYNVTDELTVMANGKVLLAQNYKKENTGDESIKPGMQFAVGANYKIEDGLSFAAEVGYLAERKCGDEKLNESSVFAMAGLNKSVGAANVFCGFEMQTNVKGKENGLAGIKNPKADTEKSTQWAIPVVISLSL
;
A
#
# COMPACT_ATOMS: atom_id res chain seq x y z
N MET A 1 -8.60 28.59 13.98
CA MET A 1 -7.94 28.42 12.67
C MET A 1 -7.14 29.64 12.21
N LYS A 2 -7.70 30.87 12.07
CA LYS A 2 -6.91 32.04 11.62
C LYS A 2 -5.67 32.36 12.51
N LYS A 3 -5.77 32.17 13.82
CA LYS A 3 -4.65 32.43 14.75
C LYS A 3 -3.50 31.42 14.63
N THR A 4 -3.82 30.17 14.31
CA THR A 4 -2.80 29.11 14.12
C THR A 4 -2.04 29.29 12.81
N LEU A 5 -2.72 29.68 11.73
CA LEU A 5 -2.07 29.99 10.46
C LEU A 5 -1.14 31.21 10.56
N ILE A 6 -1.55 32.24 11.31
CA ILE A 6 -0.72 33.45 11.56
C ILE A 6 0.49 33.09 12.41
N ALA A 7 0.36 32.19 13.41
CA ALA A 7 1.46 31.74 14.23
C ALA A 7 2.49 30.91 13.43
N VAL A 8 2.04 30.06 12.50
CA VAL A 8 2.92 29.30 11.59
C VAL A 8 3.61 30.25 10.59
N ALA A 9 2.90 31.21 10.03
CA ALA A 9 3.50 32.21 9.13
C ALA A 9 4.46 33.15 9.87
N ALA A 10 4.18 33.53 11.12
CA ALA A 10 5.07 34.33 11.94
C ALA A 10 6.31 33.54 12.40
N ALA A 11 6.17 32.27 12.73
CA ALA A 11 7.30 31.39 13.03
C ALA A 11 8.20 31.20 11.80
N ALA A 12 7.61 31.01 10.61
CA ALA A 12 8.35 30.95 9.35
C ALA A 12 9.12 32.24 9.04
N ALA A 13 8.52 33.41 9.33
CA ALA A 13 9.16 34.70 9.11
C ALA A 13 10.32 35.01 10.09
N LEU A 14 10.27 34.46 11.30
CA LEU A 14 11.32 34.67 12.32
C LEU A 14 12.51 33.71 12.16
N THR A 15 12.39 32.66 11.36
CA THR A 15 13.42 31.62 11.17
C THR A 15 14.16 31.71 9.83
N THR A 16 13.96 32.78 9.06
CA THR A 16 14.56 32.96 7.71
C THR A 16 16.09 32.95 7.69
N SER A 17 16.76 33.07 8.84
CA SER A 17 18.21 32.92 8.94
C SER A 17 18.69 31.50 9.26
N ALA A 18 17.76 30.60 9.69
CA ALA A 18 18.11 29.22 10.07
C ALA A 18 17.69 28.18 9.02
N PHE A 19 16.71 28.51 8.17
CA PHE A 19 16.26 27.64 7.08
C PHE A 19 16.54 28.32 5.74
N ALA A 20 17.24 27.62 4.86
CA ALA A 20 17.52 28.13 3.52
C ALA A 20 16.31 27.97 2.58
N GLU A 21 15.51 26.95 2.82
CA GLU A 21 14.37 26.63 1.96
C GLU A 21 13.23 26.03 2.81
N ILE A 22 12.03 26.60 2.63
CA ILE A 22 10.79 26.00 3.09
C ILE A 22 9.91 25.83 1.86
N THR A 23 9.54 24.57 1.55
CA THR A 23 8.65 24.23 0.44
C THR A 23 7.29 23.81 0.95
N PHE A 24 6.28 24.16 0.18
CA PHE A 24 4.89 23.77 0.43
C PHE A 24 4.40 22.97 -0.77
N GLY A 25 3.80 21.82 -0.51
CA GLY A 25 3.08 21.03 -1.49
C GLY A 25 1.63 20.91 -1.07
N ALA A 26 0.72 20.91 -2.02
CA ALA A 26 -0.68 20.66 -1.75
C ALA A 26 -1.21 19.61 -2.73
N TRP A 27 -2.08 18.74 -2.25
CA TRP A 27 -2.71 17.73 -3.07
C TRP A 27 -4.18 17.52 -2.67
N GLY A 28 -4.96 17.01 -3.59
CA GLY A 28 -6.34 16.65 -3.32
C GLY A 28 -6.78 15.49 -4.18
N ARG A 29 -7.67 14.67 -3.66
CA ARG A 29 -8.31 13.58 -4.37
C ARG A 29 -9.74 13.41 -3.92
N ALA A 30 -10.63 13.17 -4.87
CA ALA A 30 -12.01 12.78 -4.63
C ALA A 30 -12.40 11.66 -5.60
N ILE A 31 -13.08 10.63 -5.09
CA ILE A 31 -13.66 9.57 -5.90
C ILE A 31 -15.18 9.63 -5.68
N LEU A 32 -15.87 10.20 -6.65
CA LEU A 32 -17.33 10.28 -6.67
C LEU A 32 -17.88 9.07 -7.39
N VAL A 33 -18.98 8.53 -6.91
CA VAL A 33 -19.69 7.40 -7.51
C VAL A 33 -21.15 7.82 -7.73
N PRO A 34 -21.42 8.58 -8.81
CA PRO A 34 -22.77 9.10 -9.08
C PRO A 34 -23.82 8.00 -9.21
N ILE A 35 -23.43 6.85 -9.75
CA ILE A 35 -24.30 5.70 -9.90
C ILE A 35 -23.50 4.40 -9.79
N ALA A 36 -24.04 3.43 -9.07
CA ALA A 36 -23.51 2.09 -8.94
C ALA A 36 -24.62 1.09 -8.63
N ASN A 37 -24.34 -0.19 -8.85
CA ASN A 37 -25.13 -1.29 -8.34
C ASN A 37 -24.32 -2.03 -7.26
N ASN A 38 -24.86 -2.13 -6.06
CA ASN A 38 -24.17 -2.77 -4.92
C ASN A 38 -24.42 -4.29 -4.84
N GLY A 39 -24.98 -4.88 -5.88
CA GLY A 39 -25.37 -6.29 -5.92
C GLY A 39 -26.83 -6.53 -5.56
N ASP A 40 -27.55 -5.52 -5.10
CA ASP A 40 -28.97 -5.58 -4.72
C ASP A 40 -29.77 -4.43 -5.35
N LYS A 41 -29.25 -3.20 -5.22
CA LYS A 41 -29.93 -2.00 -5.70
C LYS A 41 -28.97 -0.96 -6.24
N THR A 42 -29.52 0.00 -6.96
CA THR A 42 -28.77 1.19 -7.40
C THR A 42 -28.51 2.11 -6.22
N VAL A 43 -27.29 2.56 -6.09
CA VAL A 43 -26.79 3.44 -5.04
C VAL A 43 -25.92 4.54 -5.62
N ALA A 44 -25.67 5.57 -4.84
CA ALA A 44 -24.72 6.64 -5.13
C ALA A 44 -23.91 6.98 -3.87
N GLY A 45 -22.74 7.56 -4.03
CA GLY A 45 -21.92 7.92 -2.88
C GLY A 45 -20.52 8.38 -3.25
N GLN A 46 -19.60 8.19 -2.32
CA GLN A 46 -18.18 8.45 -2.48
C GLN A 46 -17.39 7.23 -2.04
N ASN A 47 -16.33 6.90 -2.76
CA ASN A 47 -15.44 5.83 -2.36
C ASN A 47 -14.64 6.24 -1.12
N GLN A 48 -14.74 5.41 -0.08
CA GLN A 48 -14.05 5.60 1.19
C GLN A 48 -13.03 4.48 1.48
N SER A 49 -12.83 3.54 0.56
CA SER A 49 -12.07 2.30 0.79
C SER A 49 -10.60 2.53 1.15
N TRP A 50 -10.11 3.72 0.96
CA TRP A 50 -8.70 4.08 1.11
C TRP A 50 -8.37 4.78 2.43
N GLY A 51 -9.06 4.49 3.51
CA GLY A 51 -8.74 5.07 4.82
C GLY A 51 -8.66 6.61 4.82
N GLY A 52 -9.48 7.28 4.02
CA GLY A 52 -9.45 8.72 3.81
C GLY A 52 -8.72 9.18 2.54
N TRP A 53 -7.92 8.32 1.87
CA TRP A 53 -7.24 8.70 0.61
C TRP A 53 -8.20 8.85 -0.57
N GLY A 54 -9.31 8.17 -0.58
CA GLY A 54 -10.35 8.29 -1.64
C GLY A 54 -11.00 9.67 -1.71
N ARG A 55 -10.86 10.49 -0.67
CA ARG A 55 -11.41 11.85 -0.57
C ARG A 55 -10.68 12.63 0.51
N ALA A 56 -9.56 13.18 0.18
CA ALA A 56 -8.78 13.97 1.12
C ALA A 56 -8.09 15.12 0.38
N THR A 57 -7.76 16.14 1.14
CA THR A 57 -6.80 17.17 0.75
C THR A 57 -5.63 17.11 1.72
N GLY A 58 -4.43 17.30 1.21
CA GLY A 58 -3.22 17.31 2.01
C GLY A 58 -2.40 18.57 1.79
N LEU A 59 -1.62 18.89 2.81
CA LEU A 59 -0.60 19.93 2.79
C LEU A 59 0.69 19.32 3.30
N ASP A 60 1.74 19.45 2.52
CA ASP A 60 3.09 19.02 2.89
C ASP A 60 3.98 20.26 3.09
N ILE A 61 4.74 20.26 4.18
CA ILE A 61 5.66 21.33 4.52
C ILE A 61 7.02 20.69 4.77
N ASN A 62 8.02 21.09 4.00
CA ASN A 62 9.38 20.63 4.17
C ASN A 62 10.30 21.82 4.38
N GLY A 63 11.31 21.66 5.23
CA GLY A 63 12.30 22.68 5.46
C GLY A 63 13.69 22.07 5.66
N SER A 64 14.71 22.79 5.20
CA SER A 64 16.11 22.43 5.42
C SER A 64 16.96 23.63 5.78
N ASP A 65 18.11 23.38 6.41
CA ASP A 65 19.14 24.40 6.57
C ASP A 65 19.84 24.75 5.24
N ALA A 66 20.64 25.79 5.25
CA ALA A 66 21.33 26.30 4.05
C ALA A 66 22.29 25.28 3.41
N GLU A 67 22.79 24.35 4.19
CA GLU A 67 23.73 23.32 3.74
C GLU A 67 23.02 22.02 3.34
N GLY A 68 21.71 21.90 3.57
CA GLY A 68 20.92 20.69 3.32
C GLY A 68 21.34 19.52 4.22
N LYS A 69 21.89 19.81 5.42
CA LYS A 69 22.39 18.82 6.38
C LYS A 69 21.40 18.48 7.49
N ALA A 70 20.43 19.34 7.73
CA ALA A 70 19.37 19.11 8.70
C ALA A 70 18.04 19.67 8.18
N GLY A 71 16.92 19.07 8.59
CA GLY A 71 15.63 19.56 8.17
C GLY A 71 14.47 18.83 8.83
N PHE A 72 13.28 19.14 8.36
CA PHE A 72 12.05 18.50 8.81
C PHE A 72 11.09 18.23 7.64
N SER A 73 10.16 17.33 7.85
CA SER A 73 9.03 17.09 6.96
C SER A 73 7.77 16.92 7.80
N MET A 74 6.72 17.63 7.40
CA MET A 74 5.40 17.55 8.03
C MET A 74 4.34 17.41 6.96
N SER A 75 3.38 16.53 7.17
CA SER A 75 2.19 16.44 6.35
C SER A 75 0.92 16.57 7.18
N TYR A 76 -0.07 17.20 6.60
CA TYR A 76 -1.40 17.37 7.19
C TYR A 76 -2.44 16.89 6.19
N ARG A 77 -3.41 16.14 6.67
CA ARG A 77 -4.49 15.62 5.85
C ARG A 77 -5.84 16.04 6.41
N ASN A 78 -6.72 16.46 5.52
CA ASN A 78 -8.11 16.72 5.86
C ASN A 78 -9.01 15.85 4.98
N THR A 79 -9.81 15.01 5.60
CA THR A 79 -10.82 14.25 4.87
C THR A 79 -12.00 15.16 4.53
N THR A 80 -12.70 14.87 3.43
CA THR A 80 -13.88 15.68 3.03
C THR A 80 -15.05 15.59 4.00
N ASN A 81 -15.00 14.74 5.02
CA ASN A 81 -15.95 14.70 6.14
C ASN A 81 -15.65 15.73 7.24
N GLY A 82 -14.57 16.49 7.10
CA GLY A 82 -14.16 17.47 8.12
C GLY A 82 -13.21 16.90 9.19
N ASP A 83 -12.90 15.60 9.16
CA ASP A 83 -11.93 15.01 10.07
C ASP A 83 -10.52 15.38 9.62
N SER A 84 -9.78 16.04 10.49
CA SER A 84 -8.38 16.33 10.26
C SER A 84 -7.52 15.29 10.95
N THR A 85 -6.56 14.73 10.23
CA THR A 85 -5.60 13.77 10.75
C THR A 85 -4.17 14.27 10.53
N ALA A 86 -3.25 13.91 11.43
CA ALA A 86 -1.84 14.02 11.13
C ALA A 86 -1.56 13.22 9.86
N GLY A 87 -0.87 13.82 8.91
CA GLY A 87 -0.45 13.16 7.69
C GLY A 87 0.58 12.06 7.96
N ASP A 88 1.18 11.55 6.90
CA ASP A 88 2.07 10.40 6.97
C ASP A 88 3.47 10.79 7.47
N ASN A 89 3.82 12.07 7.45
CA ASN A 89 5.11 12.59 7.88
C ASN A 89 4.98 13.61 9.00
N ALA A 90 5.82 13.48 10.03
CA ALA A 90 6.06 14.45 11.08
C ALA A 90 7.43 14.10 11.72
N HIS A 91 8.54 14.47 11.05
CA HIS A 91 9.86 14.06 11.48
C HIS A 91 10.92 15.13 11.23
N PHE A 92 12.03 14.98 11.95
CA PHE A 92 13.28 15.69 11.70
C PHE A 92 14.31 14.73 11.11
N TRP A 93 15.26 15.27 10.37
CA TRP A 93 16.36 14.50 9.82
C TRP A 93 17.66 15.28 9.86
N ILE A 94 18.77 14.54 9.93
CA ILE A 94 20.13 15.06 9.80
C ILE A 94 20.92 14.21 8.81
N LYS A 95 21.89 14.82 8.13
CA LYS A 95 22.89 14.16 7.28
C LYS A 95 24.30 14.42 7.87
N PRO A 96 24.79 13.53 8.74
CA PRO A 96 26.10 13.70 9.38
C PRO A 96 27.26 13.73 8.37
N PHE A 97 27.14 13.02 7.26
CA PHE A 97 28.03 13.02 6.11
C PHE A 97 27.27 12.60 4.85
N ASP A 98 27.92 12.75 3.68
CA ASP A 98 27.30 12.46 2.38
C ASP A 98 26.80 11.01 2.30
N GLY A 99 25.58 10.85 1.85
CA GLY A 99 24.90 9.58 1.74
C GLY A 99 24.22 9.09 3.02
N LEU A 100 24.65 9.49 4.22
CA LEU A 100 24.01 9.06 5.47
C LEU A 100 22.93 10.05 5.91
N LYS A 101 21.72 9.54 6.16
CA LYS A 101 20.60 10.29 6.71
C LYS A 101 20.03 9.58 7.94
N VAL A 102 19.83 10.31 9.01
CA VAL A 102 19.18 9.84 10.24
C VAL A 102 17.86 10.60 10.39
N ILE A 103 16.77 9.88 10.59
CA ILE A 103 15.41 10.42 10.69
C ILE A 103 14.85 10.05 12.05
N ALA A 104 14.16 10.97 12.70
CA ALA A 104 13.46 10.75 13.97
C ALA A 104 12.06 11.36 13.92
N GLY A 105 11.04 10.59 14.26
CA GLY A 105 9.64 10.99 14.24
C GLY A 105 8.76 10.05 13.41
N LYS A 106 7.59 10.53 12.99
CA LYS A 106 6.69 9.79 12.11
C LYS A 106 7.15 9.95 10.66
N VAL A 107 7.39 8.84 10.00
CA VAL A 107 7.86 8.83 8.60
C VAL A 107 7.12 7.80 7.78
N GLU A 108 6.77 8.16 6.55
CA GLU A 108 6.45 7.25 5.46
C GLU A 108 7.68 7.17 4.54
N TYR A 109 8.39 6.04 4.60
CA TYR A 109 9.64 5.85 3.87
C TYR A 109 9.40 4.97 2.66
N ASN A 110 9.65 5.51 1.48
CA ASN A 110 9.29 4.92 0.20
C ASN A 110 10.48 4.56 -0.70
N ALA A 111 11.72 4.59 -0.19
CA ALA A 111 12.91 4.46 -1.03
C ALA A 111 13.00 3.12 -1.79
N LEU A 112 12.44 2.04 -1.22
CA LEU A 112 12.43 0.73 -1.87
C LEU A 112 11.12 0.44 -2.62
N ARG A 113 10.16 1.37 -2.64
CA ARG A 113 8.87 1.13 -3.27
C ARG A 113 9.04 0.73 -4.73
N GLY A 114 8.38 -0.38 -5.12
CA GLY A 114 8.30 -0.86 -6.49
C GLY A 114 7.15 -0.22 -7.27
N ASN A 115 6.97 -0.65 -8.51
CA ASN A 115 5.90 -0.18 -9.37
C ASN A 115 4.76 -1.21 -9.48
N ALA A 116 3.52 -0.77 -9.26
CA ALA A 116 2.34 -1.46 -9.76
C ALA A 116 2.07 -0.93 -11.16
N CYS A 117 2.05 -1.79 -12.15
CA CYS A 117 1.96 -1.33 -13.54
C CYS A 117 0.53 -1.30 -14.10
N LEU A 118 -0.49 -1.69 -13.34
CA LEU A 118 -1.87 -1.73 -13.82
C LEU A 118 -2.58 -0.38 -13.67
N PRO A 119 -3.38 0.04 -14.67
CA PRO A 119 -4.07 1.32 -14.65
C PRO A 119 -5.02 1.52 -13.46
N GLY A 120 -5.71 0.47 -13.02
CA GLY A 120 -6.65 0.52 -11.91
C GLY A 120 -6.02 0.92 -10.59
N TRP A 121 -4.74 0.62 -10.40
CA TRP A 121 -4.01 1.02 -9.22
C TRP A 121 -3.95 2.53 -9.03
N ASP A 122 -3.61 3.26 -10.05
CA ASP A 122 -3.40 4.70 -9.94
C ASP A 122 -4.69 5.51 -10.06
N VAL A 123 -5.70 4.96 -10.69
CA VAL A 123 -6.92 5.71 -11.02
C VAL A 123 -8.00 5.54 -9.97
N ILE A 124 -8.52 4.35 -9.78
CA ILE A 124 -9.70 4.11 -8.91
C ILE A 124 -9.37 3.35 -7.64
N ARG A 125 -8.18 2.74 -7.58
CA ARG A 125 -7.76 1.89 -6.47
C ARG A 125 -8.85 0.90 -6.05
N SER A 126 -9.17 0.05 -6.96
CA SER A 126 -10.10 -1.03 -6.79
C SER A 126 -9.67 -1.96 -5.64
N SER A 127 -10.63 -2.63 -5.01
CA SER A 127 -10.35 -3.72 -4.07
C SER A 127 -9.68 -4.93 -4.73
N PHE A 128 -9.66 -4.96 -6.07
CA PHE A 128 -9.02 -6.00 -6.86
C PHE A 128 -7.59 -5.57 -7.24
N GLU A 129 -6.67 -5.68 -6.30
CA GLU A 129 -5.29 -5.21 -6.45
C GLU A 129 -4.36 -6.37 -6.78
N VAL A 130 -4.16 -6.63 -8.07
CA VAL A 130 -3.12 -7.55 -8.54
C VAL A 130 -1.81 -6.76 -8.70
N GLY A 131 -0.71 -7.31 -8.20
CA GLY A 131 0.61 -6.68 -8.30
C GLY A 131 1.00 -5.81 -7.10
N GLU A 132 0.12 -5.67 -6.10
CA GLU A 132 0.48 -5.00 -4.83
C GLU A 132 1.71 -5.64 -4.16
N ASP A 133 1.91 -6.94 -4.35
CA ASP A 133 3.06 -7.67 -3.80
C ASP A 133 4.38 -7.39 -4.54
N LEU A 134 4.35 -6.75 -5.71
CA LEU A 134 5.52 -6.19 -6.37
C LEU A 134 5.91 -4.84 -5.77
N LEU A 135 4.97 -4.20 -5.07
CA LEU A 135 5.23 -3.01 -4.29
C LEU A 135 5.85 -3.44 -2.96
N PHE A 136 7.11 -3.15 -2.77
CA PHE A 136 7.67 -3.22 -1.43
C PHE A 136 6.87 -2.31 -0.50
N LYS A 137 6.40 -2.88 0.61
CA LYS A 137 5.70 -2.09 1.62
C LYS A 137 6.64 -1.04 2.16
N ASN A 138 6.15 0.18 2.17
CA ASN A 138 6.88 1.28 2.78
C ASN A 138 7.02 1.04 4.28
N TYR A 139 8.14 1.47 4.86
CA TYR A 139 8.14 1.71 6.29
C TYR A 139 7.21 2.90 6.56
N ALA A 140 6.21 2.67 7.38
CA ALA A 140 5.35 3.71 7.91
C ALA A 140 5.26 3.55 9.43
N GLY A 141 5.79 4.51 10.17
CA GLY A 141 5.79 4.42 11.62
C GLY A 141 6.46 5.59 12.30
N THR A 142 6.35 5.61 13.63
CA THR A 142 7.02 6.61 14.48
C THR A 142 8.21 5.96 15.16
N GLY A 143 9.39 6.53 14.99
CA GLY A 143 10.60 5.97 15.59
C GLY A 143 11.87 6.58 15.04
N ALA A 144 12.88 5.76 14.88
CA ALA A 144 14.16 6.13 14.30
C ALA A 144 14.41 5.33 13.02
N LEU A 145 14.92 5.99 11.99
CA LEU A 145 15.34 5.41 10.74
C LEU A 145 16.72 5.93 10.37
N VAL A 146 17.59 5.04 9.91
CA VAL A 146 18.88 5.37 9.34
C VAL A 146 18.91 4.90 7.90
N GLU A 147 19.28 5.77 6.99
CA GLU A 147 19.43 5.49 5.56
C GLU A 147 20.84 5.83 5.12
N TYR A 148 21.42 4.99 4.29
CA TYR A 148 22.58 5.31 3.49
C TYR A 148 22.27 5.14 2.02
N THR A 149 22.58 6.15 1.22
CA THR A 149 22.34 6.16 -0.22
C THR A 149 23.56 6.70 -0.97
N ASN A 150 23.96 6.00 -2.01
CA ASN A 150 24.86 6.48 -3.05
C ASN A 150 24.25 6.20 -4.45
N ASP A 151 25.01 6.38 -5.52
CA ASP A 151 24.49 6.27 -6.89
C ASP A 151 23.88 4.89 -7.20
N ALA A 152 24.44 3.82 -6.65
CA ALA A 152 24.03 2.45 -6.93
C ALA A 152 23.25 1.80 -5.77
N LEU A 153 23.55 2.16 -4.52
CA LEU A 153 23.08 1.45 -3.33
C LEU A 153 22.24 2.36 -2.45
N THR A 154 21.08 1.87 -2.02
CA THR A 154 20.31 2.42 -0.90
C THR A 154 20.15 1.32 0.13
N VAL A 155 20.48 1.59 1.40
CA VAL A 155 20.21 0.70 2.53
C VAL A 155 19.51 1.47 3.64
N PHE A 156 18.61 0.83 4.37
CA PHE A 156 17.99 1.45 5.53
C PHE A 156 17.75 0.44 6.65
N ALA A 157 17.66 0.98 7.86
CA ALA A 157 17.14 0.28 9.03
C ALA A 157 16.24 1.20 9.83
N ALA A 158 15.10 0.70 10.30
CA ALA A 158 14.13 1.47 11.06
C ALA A 158 13.64 0.69 12.26
N VAL A 159 13.55 1.36 13.42
CA VAL A 159 12.96 0.81 14.64
C VAL A 159 11.72 1.64 14.98
N PRO A 160 10.52 1.07 14.93
CA PRO A 160 9.31 1.78 15.33
C PRO A 160 9.26 1.89 16.86
N LEU A 161 9.65 3.04 17.36
CA LEU A 161 9.58 3.39 18.77
C LEU A 161 8.23 4.04 19.01
N THR A 162 7.30 3.31 19.62
CA THR A 162 5.97 3.86 19.93
C THR A 162 6.05 4.85 21.10
N THR A 163 5.20 5.86 21.06
CA THR A 163 5.14 6.93 22.06
C THR A 163 4.53 6.54 23.39
N ALA A 164 4.13 5.29 23.56
CA ALA A 164 3.40 4.84 24.72
C ALA A 164 4.31 4.59 25.94
N TYR A 165 4.81 5.66 26.51
CA TYR A 165 4.97 5.67 27.97
C TYR A 165 3.59 5.84 28.59
N SER A 166 2.84 4.76 28.73
CA SER A 166 1.61 4.85 29.49
C SER A 166 1.90 4.83 30.97
N SER A 167 1.41 5.81 31.67
CA SER A 167 1.46 5.89 33.14
C SER A 167 0.27 5.18 33.80
N THR A 168 -0.64 4.60 33.04
CA THR A 168 -1.84 3.92 33.58
C THR A 168 -1.61 2.43 33.64
N LYS A 169 -1.87 1.84 34.80
CA LYS A 169 -1.70 0.38 35.06
C LYS A 169 -2.52 -0.53 34.16
N ASP A 170 -3.47 0.01 33.42
CA ASP A 170 -4.39 -0.72 32.55
C ASP A 170 -3.97 -0.72 31.07
N ASP A 171 -2.84 -0.09 30.76
CA ASP A 171 -2.37 0.00 29.40
C ASP A 171 -1.67 -1.29 28.99
N LYS A 172 -2.42 -2.20 28.38
CA LYS A 172 -1.91 -3.43 27.76
C LYS A 172 -0.95 -3.16 26.59
N ASN A 173 -0.71 -1.87 26.27
CA ASN A 173 0.14 -1.42 25.17
C ASN A 173 1.57 -1.05 25.59
N ASN A 174 1.97 -1.28 26.84
CA ASN A 174 3.37 -1.23 27.20
C ASN A 174 4.09 -2.41 26.51
N ASP A 175 4.51 -2.14 25.29
CA ASP A 175 5.29 -3.11 24.53
C ASP A 175 6.59 -3.40 25.28
N GLU A 176 6.81 -4.64 25.62
CA GLU A 176 8.11 -5.07 26.09
C GLU A 176 9.18 -4.68 25.08
N VAL A 177 10.34 -4.26 25.55
CA VAL A 177 11.49 -3.87 24.72
C VAL A 177 11.73 -4.88 23.59
N SER A 178 11.61 -6.18 23.89
CA SER A 178 11.79 -7.25 22.92
C SER A 178 10.74 -7.26 21.81
N ASN A 179 9.53 -6.74 22.06
CA ASN A 179 8.48 -6.64 21.06
C ASN A 179 8.68 -5.42 20.17
N VAL A 180 9.16 -4.30 20.72
CA VAL A 180 9.54 -3.11 19.94
C VAL A 180 10.60 -3.46 18.91
N TYR A 181 11.68 -4.12 19.33
CA TYR A 181 12.76 -4.52 18.42
C TYR A 181 12.33 -5.63 17.45
N ALA A 182 11.33 -6.46 17.80
CA ALA A 182 10.78 -7.43 16.87
C ALA A 182 10.17 -6.76 15.62
N ARG A 183 9.70 -5.52 15.73
CA ARG A 183 9.13 -4.74 14.63
C ARG A 183 10.16 -3.99 13.79
N THR A 184 11.44 -4.19 14.01
CA THR A 184 12.51 -3.60 13.21
C THR A 184 12.31 -3.95 11.74
N GLN A 185 12.52 -2.97 10.87
CA GLN A 185 12.54 -3.15 9.42
C GLN A 185 13.92 -2.77 8.91
N ALA A 186 14.38 -3.49 7.90
CA ALA A 186 15.63 -3.18 7.24
C ALA A 186 15.55 -3.60 5.77
N GLY A 187 16.19 -2.87 4.89
CA GLY A 187 16.16 -3.21 3.48
C GLY A 187 17.32 -2.59 2.71
N ALA A 188 17.49 -3.10 1.51
CA ALA A 188 18.49 -2.64 0.56
C ALA A 188 17.94 -2.66 -0.87
N MET A 189 18.39 -1.72 -1.67
CA MET A 189 18.18 -1.64 -3.10
C MET A 189 19.54 -1.43 -3.77
N TYR A 190 19.78 -2.20 -4.82
CA TYR A 190 20.99 -2.06 -5.62
C TYR A 190 20.63 -1.93 -7.09
N LYS A 191 21.11 -0.86 -7.73
CA LYS A 191 20.97 -0.61 -9.16
C LYS A 191 22.11 -1.28 -9.88
N ILE A 192 21.80 -2.19 -10.80
CA ILE A 192 22.75 -2.85 -11.68
C ILE A 192 22.74 -2.08 -13.00
N ASP A 193 23.84 -1.38 -13.27
CA ASP A 193 23.94 -0.54 -14.45
C ASP A 193 23.62 -1.31 -15.73
N GLY A 194 22.82 -0.69 -16.61
CA GLY A 194 22.37 -1.26 -17.88
C GLY A 194 21.51 -2.53 -17.75
N THR A 195 21.09 -2.94 -16.53
CA THR A 195 20.34 -4.19 -16.33
C THR A 195 19.02 -3.96 -15.60
N GLY A 196 19.07 -3.38 -14.40
CA GLY A 196 17.86 -3.24 -13.59
C GLY A 196 18.14 -2.98 -12.12
N VAL A 197 17.18 -3.37 -11.27
CA VAL A 197 17.22 -3.10 -9.82
C VAL A 197 16.90 -4.36 -9.03
N VAL A 198 17.74 -4.68 -8.06
CA VAL A 198 17.47 -5.73 -7.04
C VAL A 198 17.09 -5.05 -5.75
N LYS A 199 16.04 -5.56 -5.08
CA LYS A 199 15.62 -5.09 -3.78
C LYS A 199 15.44 -6.26 -2.83
N ALA A 200 15.74 -6.05 -1.56
CA ALA A 200 15.43 -6.99 -0.49
C ALA A 200 15.09 -6.22 0.77
N GLN A 201 14.08 -6.68 1.51
CA GLN A 201 13.78 -6.12 2.83
C GLN A 201 13.26 -7.17 3.80
N PHE A 202 13.45 -6.87 5.06
CA PHE A 202 12.91 -7.58 6.20
C PHE A 202 11.92 -6.67 6.90
N ILE A 203 10.72 -7.18 7.18
CA ILE A 203 9.67 -6.48 7.90
C ILE A 203 9.36 -7.29 9.17
N GLY A 204 9.86 -6.83 10.31
CA GLY A 204 9.50 -7.38 11.60
C GLY A 204 8.08 -7.00 12.00
N LYS A 205 7.38 -7.91 12.67
CA LYS A 205 6.02 -7.74 13.19
C LYS A 205 6.00 -7.95 14.69
N ASN A 206 4.87 -7.66 15.32
CA ASN A 206 4.68 -7.94 16.73
C ASN A 206 4.89 -9.44 17.01
N LYS A 207 5.53 -9.76 18.15
CA LYS A 207 5.51 -11.13 18.65
C LYS A 207 4.09 -11.50 19.03
N GLU A 208 3.67 -12.69 18.64
CA GLU A 208 2.35 -13.23 18.93
C GLU A 208 2.45 -14.36 19.96
N THR A 209 1.43 -14.51 20.77
CA THR A 209 1.34 -15.60 21.74
C THR A 209 0.30 -16.60 21.24
N PRO A 210 0.71 -17.83 20.86
CA PRO A 210 -0.23 -18.86 20.44
C PRO A 210 -1.24 -19.21 21.55
N VAL A 211 -2.45 -19.58 21.17
CA VAL A 211 -3.48 -20.03 22.11
C VAL A 211 -2.96 -21.20 22.93
N GLY A 212 -3.06 -21.12 24.26
CA GLY A 212 -2.57 -22.14 25.17
C GLY A 212 -1.05 -22.20 25.38
N SER A 213 -0.31 -21.18 24.91
CA SER A 213 1.12 -21.02 25.14
C SER A 213 1.38 -19.77 25.98
N SER A 214 2.43 -19.80 26.80
CA SER A 214 2.96 -18.61 27.49
C SER A 214 4.13 -17.96 26.74
N LYS A 215 4.62 -18.58 25.67
CA LYS A 215 5.80 -18.14 24.90
C LYS A 215 5.38 -17.25 23.75
N LYS A 216 5.89 -16.04 23.72
CA LYS A 216 5.76 -15.14 22.56
C LYS A 216 6.64 -15.64 21.42
N MET A 217 6.05 -15.75 20.22
CA MET A 217 6.72 -16.19 19.00
C MET A 217 6.93 -15.03 18.06
N TYR A 218 8.05 -15.05 17.35
CA TYR A 218 8.42 -14.04 16.39
C TYR A 218 7.66 -14.20 15.08
N THR A 219 7.26 -13.09 14.48
CA THR A 219 6.68 -13.04 13.13
C THR A 219 7.32 -11.94 12.30
N GLY A 220 7.34 -12.11 10.98
CA GLY A 220 7.89 -11.13 10.05
C GLY A 220 7.73 -11.58 8.61
N ASP A 221 8.16 -10.73 7.69
CA ASP A 221 8.22 -11.04 6.25
C ASP A 221 9.63 -10.78 5.72
N LEU A 222 10.11 -11.66 4.86
CA LEU A 222 11.25 -11.41 3.97
C LEU A 222 10.68 -11.13 2.58
N GLU A 223 11.05 -10.00 2.01
CA GLU A 223 10.65 -9.61 0.66
C GLU A 223 11.90 -9.45 -0.20
N ALA A 224 11.83 -9.93 -1.44
CA ALA A 224 12.86 -9.70 -2.45
C ALA A 224 12.21 -9.44 -3.81
N SER A 225 12.82 -8.56 -4.61
CA SER A 225 12.37 -8.33 -5.99
C SER A 225 13.54 -8.05 -6.91
N PHE A 226 13.28 -8.29 -8.19
CA PHE A 226 14.13 -7.88 -9.29
C PHE A 226 13.26 -7.15 -10.32
N GLU A 227 13.73 -5.99 -10.76
CA GLU A 227 13.10 -5.21 -11.81
C GLU A 227 14.09 -5.12 -12.99
N LEU A 228 13.72 -5.67 -14.15
CA LEU A 228 14.47 -5.55 -15.39
C LEU A 228 14.09 -4.26 -16.11
N THR A 229 15.09 -3.44 -16.44
CA THR A 229 14.93 -2.17 -17.16
C THR A 229 15.89 -2.04 -18.35
N ALA A 230 16.66 -3.09 -18.64
CA ALA A 230 17.66 -3.11 -19.71
C ALA A 230 17.08 -3.09 -21.13
N VAL A 231 15.82 -3.49 -21.28
CA VAL A 231 15.17 -3.57 -22.59
C VAL A 231 14.35 -2.30 -22.79
N GLU A 232 14.62 -1.59 -23.86
CA GLU A 232 13.90 -0.37 -24.22
C GLU A 232 12.39 -0.64 -24.30
N ASN A 233 11.60 0.28 -23.76
CA ASN A 233 10.14 0.21 -23.71
C ASN A 233 9.56 -0.96 -22.88
N LEU A 234 10.39 -1.81 -22.27
CA LEU A 234 9.95 -2.95 -21.46
C LEU A 234 10.40 -2.80 -20.00
N TRP A 235 9.44 -2.91 -19.09
CA TRP A 235 9.68 -3.15 -17.68
C TRP A 235 9.15 -4.53 -17.30
N VAL A 236 9.92 -5.30 -16.54
CA VAL A 236 9.49 -6.58 -15.95
C VAL A 236 9.91 -6.60 -14.50
N GLY A 237 8.98 -6.93 -13.61
CA GLY A 237 9.23 -7.10 -12.18
C GLY A 237 8.87 -8.51 -11.72
N LEU A 238 9.74 -9.10 -10.91
CA LEU A 238 9.50 -10.35 -10.19
C LEU A 238 9.70 -10.08 -8.70
N GLY A 239 8.73 -10.43 -7.88
CA GLY A 239 8.78 -10.24 -6.44
C GLY A 239 8.38 -11.50 -5.68
N VAL A 240 8.94 -11.66 -4.49
CA VAL A 240 8.57 -12.72 -3.55
C VAL A 240 8.46 -12.14 -2.14
N THR A 241 7.39 -12.54 -1.43
CA THR A 241 7.24 -12.29 0.00
C THR A 241 7.18 -13.64 0.71
N PHE A 242 8.12 -13.88 1.61
CA PHE A 242 8.21 -15.11 2.38
C PHE A 242 7.87 -14.80 3.86
N PRO A 243 6.77 -15.36 4.43
CA PRO A 243 6.41 -15.15 5.82
C PRO A 243 7.37 -15.91 6.75
N ILE A 244 7.89 -15.21 7.75
CA ILE A 244 8.64 -15.80 8.87
C ILE A 244 7.67 -15.99 10.01
N MET A 245 7.26 -17.23 10.25
CA MET A 245 6.29 -17.55 11.28
C MET A 245 6.53 -18.96 11.79
N ASP A 246 6.39 -19.15 13.10
CA ASP A 246 6.44 -20.48 13.70
C ASP A 246 5.20 -21.30 13.29
N LYS A 247 5.39 -22.58 12.96
CA LYS A 247 4.30 -23.50 12.57
C LYS A 247 3.22 -23.62 13.65
N GLU A 248 3.60 -23.51 14.93
CA GLU A 248 2.64 -23.56 16.02
C GLU A 248 1.74 -22.32 16.03
N LEU A 249 2.25 -21.16 15.66
CA LEU A 249 1.47 -19.95 15.52
C LEU A 249 0.51 -20.05 14.32
N GLY A 250 1.02 -20.46 13.16
CA GLY A 250 0.22 -20.65 11.95
C GLY A 250 -0.91 -21.68 12.15
N GLY A 251 -0.66 -22.79 12.86
CA GLY A 251 -1.67 -23.82 13.14
C GLY A 251 -2.74 -23.43 14.15
N ARG A 252 -2.63 -22.27 14.80
CA ARG A 252 -3.55 -21.81 15.85
C ARG A 252 -4.30 -20.52 15.51
N LEU A 253 -3.89 -19.82 14.47
CA LEU A 253 -4.65 -18.71 13.90
C LEU A 253 -5.86 -19.32 13.19
N GLY A 254 -6.98 -19.51 13.89
CA GLY A 254 -8.21 -20.00 13.31
C GLY A 254 -8.78 -21.29 13.85
N ASP A 255 -8.69 -21.51 15.17
CA ASP A 255 -9.28 -22.72 15.81
C ASP A 255 -10.79 -22.87 15.54
N ASP A 256 -11.51 -21.80 15.25
CA ASP A 256 -12.94 -21.82 14.98
C ASP A 256 -13.32 -21.50 13.52
N ASN A 257 -12.38 -21.11 12.66
CA ASN A 257 -12.66 -20.75 11.28
C ASN A 257 -11.42 -20.89 10.39
N PHE A 258 -11.44 -21.88 9.51
CA PHE A 258 -10.51 -22.05 8.38
C PHE A 258 -10.27 -20.77 7.55
N LYS A 259 -11.12 -19.77 7.69
CA LYS A 259 -11.04 -18.50 6.97
C LYS A 259 -9.84 -17.64 7.38
N ASP A 260 -9.32 -17.83 8.60
CA ASP A 260 -8.21 -17.01 9.12
C ASP A 260 -6.82 -17.55 8.77
N PHE A 261 -6.74 -18.79 8.27
CA PHE A 261 -5.47 -19.41 7.86
C PHE A 261 -4.82 -18.78 6.64
N THR A 262 -5.59 -18.17 5.77
CA THR A 262 -5.14 -17.81 4.42
C THR A 262 -4.39 -16.51 4.32
N GLY A 263 -4.60 -15.58 5.22
CA GLY A 263 -4.00 -14.25 5.14
C GLY A 263 -2.62 -14.12 5.79
N ALA A 264 -2.34 -14.92 6.80
CA ALA A 264 -1.19 -14.70 7.68
C ALA A 264 0.07 -15.51 7.29
N THR A 265 -0.08 -16.56 6.48
CA THR A 265 0.99 -17.53 6.21
C THR A 265 1.26 -17.79 4.73
N ASP A 266 0.73 -17.00 3.83
CA ASP A 266 0.97 -17.19 2.41
C ASP A 266 2.34 -16.63 1.98
N MET A 267 3.19 -17.51 1.44
CA MET A 267 4.25 -17.07 0.55
C MET A 267 3.62 -16.52 -0.72
N LYS A 268 4.05 -15.34 -1.17
CA LYS A 268 3.51 -14.65 -2.33
C LYS A 268 4.59 -14.53 -3.39
N ILE A 269 4.25 -14.86 -4.62
CA ILE A 269 5.11 -14.68 -5.79
C ILE A 269 4.35 -13.81 -6.78
N GLY A 270 4.89 -12.64 -7.09
CA GLY A 270 4.33 -11.67 -8.03
C GLY A 270 5.20 -11.52 -9.27
N LEU A 271 4.55 -11.40 -10.43
CA LEU A 271 5.18 -11.07 -11.71
C LEU A 271 4.41 -9.92 -12.35
N GLY A 272 5.12 -8.91 -12.83
CA GLY A 272 4.55 -7.79 -13.57
C GLY A 272 5.35 -7.47 -14.82
N ALA A 273 4.67 -6.96 -15.84
CA ALA A 273 5.31 -6.46 -17.04
C ALA A 273 4.53 -5.27 -17.60
N SER A 274 5.25 -4.32 -18.18
CA SER A 274 4.70 -3.17 -18.92
C SER A 274 5.54 -2.97 -20.19
N TYR A 275 4.86 -2.80 -21.32
CA TYR A 275 5.51 -2.61 -22.61
C TYR A 275 4.87 -1.47 -23.39
N ASN A 276 5.67 -0.49 -23.77
CA ASN A 276 5.25 0.59 -24.68
C ASN A 276 5.28 0.06 -26.10
N VAL A 277 4.11 -0.32 -26.63
CA VAL A 277 3.96 -0.83 -28.01
C VAL A 277 4.20 0.26 -29.02
N THR A 278 3.70 1.46 -28.72
CA THR A 278 3.95 2.72 -29.44
C THR A 278 4.09 3.85 -28.41
N ASP A 279 4.36 5.07 -28.87
CA ASP A 279 4.38 6.26 -28.01
C ASP A 279 3.01 6.54 -27.35
N GLU A 280 1.94 6.03 -27.93
CA GLU A 280 0.56 6.21 -27.44
C GLU A 280 0.04 5.00 -26.67
N LEU A 281 0.51 3.79 -26.95
CA LEU A 281 -0.04 2.56 -26.40
C LEU A 281 0.94 1.85 -25.47
N THR A 282 0.57 1.75 -24.20
CA THR A 282 1.22 0.89 -23.21
C THR A 282 0.32 -0.27 -22.84
N VAL A 283 0.83 -1.49 -22.89
CA VAL A 283 0.14 -2.70 -22.40
C VAL A 283 0.83 -3.20 -21.14
N MET A 284 0.05 -3.79 -20.22
CA MET A 284 0.51 -4.18 -18.90
C MET A 284 -0.09 -5.51 -18.50
N ALA A 285 0.65 -6.27 -17.71
CA ALA A 285 0.15 -7.52 -17.12
C ALA A 285 0.76 -7.73 -15.73
N ASN A 286 -0.05 -8.21 -14.80
CA ASN A 286 0.39 -8.66 -13.48
C ASN A 286 -0.20 -10.01 -13.15
N GLY A 287 0.56 -10.83 -12.42
CA GLY A 287 0.12 -12.10 -11.88
C GLY A 287 0.66 -12.31 -10.47
N LYS A 288 -0.10 -13.03 -9.65
CA LYS A 288 0.27 -13.38 -8.28
C LYS A 288 -0.15 -14.81 -7.97
N VAL A 289 0.76 -15.53 -7.30
CA VAL A 289 0.52 -16.86 -6.74
C VAL A 289 0.69 -16.80 -5.23
N LEU A 290 -0.26 -17.40 -4.50
CA LEU A 290 -0.27 -17.53 -3.05
C LEU A 290 -0.04 -18.99 -2.67
N LEU A 291 1.00 -19.27 -1.90
CA LEU A 291 1.37 -20.61 -1.46
C LEU A 291 1.30 -20.67 0.06
N ALA A 292 0.33 -21.39 0.61
CA ALA A 292 0.18 -21.53 2.05
C ALA A 292 1.41 -22.20 2.69
N GLN A 293 1.91 -21.57 3.73
CA GLN A 293 3.09 -22.01 4.51
C GLN A 293 2.77 -22.07 6.00
N ASN A 294 3.60 -22.78 6.76
CA ASN A 294 3.61 -22.72 8.22
C ASN A 294 2.29 -23.11 8.94
N TYR A 295 1.45 -23.94 8.34
CA TYR A 295 0.23 -24.44 8.98
C TYR A 295 0.39 -25.90 9.47
N LYS A 296 -0.34 -26.28 10.53
CA LYS A 296 -0.40 -27.64 11.02
C LYS A 296 -1.55 -28.40 10.36
N LYS A 297 -1.24 -29.53 9.75
CA LYS A 297 -2.25 -30.43 9.18
C LYS A 297 -3.24 -31.00 10.21
N GLU A 298 -2.87 -31.03 11.49
CA GLU A 298 -3.70 -31.58 12.57
C GLU A 298 -5.06 -30.91 12.72
N ASN A 299 -5.15 -29.62 12.36
CA ASN A 299 -6.41 -28.87 12.42
C ASN A 299 -7.19 -28.87 11.09
N THR A 300 -6.56 -29.34 10.00
CA THR A 300 -7.17 -29.45 8.68
C THR A 300 -7.41 -30.90 8.25
N GLY A 301 -7.14 -31.88 9.13
CA GLY A 301 -7.07 -33.29 8.74
C GLY A 301 -5.91 -33.51 7.75
N ASP A 302 -6.12 -34.37 6.77
CA ASP A 302 -5.18 -34.60 5.67
C ASP A 302 -5.33 -33.58 4.51
N GLU A 303 -6.17 -32.58 4.68
CA GLU A 303 -6.48 -31.61 3.63
C GLU A 303 -5.38 -30.56 3.47
N SER A 304 -5.09 -30.18 2.23
CA SER A 304 -4.11 -29.17 1.87
C SER A 304 -4.77 -27.92 1.30
N ILE A 305 -4.27 -26.74 1.72
CA ILE A 305 -4.69 -25.48 1.12
C ILE A 305 -4.13 -25.39 -0.29
N LYS A 306 -5.02 -25.26 -1.27
CA LYS A 306 -4.63 -25.10 -2.68
C LYS A 306 -3.97 -23.75 -2.94
N PRO A 307 -3.06 -23.65 -3.93
CA PRO A 307 -2.51 -22.36 -4.33
C PRO A 307 -3.61 -21.37 -4.70
N GLY A 308 -3.46 -20.10 -4.27
CA GLY A 308 -4.27 -19.00 -4.76
C GLY A 308 -3.62 -18.40 -6.00
N MET A 309 -4.39 -17.91 -6.96
CA MET A 309 -3.89 -17.28 -8.18
C MET A 309 -4.74 -16.05 -8.52
N GLN A 310 -4.05 -14.99 -8.93
CA GLN A 310 -4.66 -13.78 -9.47
C GLN A 310 -3.85 -13.35 -10.69
N PHE A 311 -4.50 -12.80 -11.69
CA PHE A 311 -3.83 -12.14 -12.79
C PHE A 311 -4.70 -11.01 -13.35
N ALA A 312 -4.06 -10.03 -13.94
CA ALA A 312 -4.75 -8.94 -14.63
C ALA A 312 -3.92 -8.48 -15.83
N VAL A 313 -4.61 -7.96 -16.82
CA VAL A 313 -4.02 -7.29 -17.97
C VAL A 313 -4.69 -5.94 -18.14
N GLY A 314 -3.92 -4.96 -18.59
CA GLY A 314 -4.42 -3.60 -18.79
C GLY A 314 -3.73 -2.91 -19.95
N ALA A 315 -4.28 -1.77 -20.33
CA ALA A 315 -3.71 -0.92 -21.34
C ALA A 315 -4.02 0.55 -21.04
N ASN A 316 -3.08 1.41 -21.38
CA ASN A 316 -3.27 2.86 -21.48
C ASN A 316 -3.05 3.28 -22.93
N TYR A 317 -3.98 4.08 -23.46
CA TYR A 317 -3.89 4.63 -24.82
C TYR A 317 -4.02 6.15 -24.78
N LYS A 318 -2.98 6.85 -25.20
CA LYS A 318 -2.98 8.31 -25.35
C LYS A 318 -3.76 8.66 -26.63
N ILE A 319 -4.91 9.31 -26.49
CA ILE A 319 -5.74 9.76 -27.62
C ILE A 319 -5.19 11.06 -28.18
N GLU A 320 -4.89 12.01 -27.29
CA GLU A 320 -4.29 13.31 -27.58
C GLU A 320 -3.59 13.86 -26.32
N ASP A 321 -2.95 15.00 -26.39
CA ASP A 321 -2.32 15.60 -25.23
C ASP A 321 -3.33 15.89 -24.12
N GLY A 322 -3.04 15.33 -22.96
CA GLY A 322 -3.88 15.41 -21.77
C GLY A 322 -5.17 14.58 -21.83
N LEU A 323 -5.40 13.75 -22.85
CA LEU A 323 -6.52 12.80 -22.90
C LEU A 323 -6.04 11.39 -23.19
N SER A 324 -6.38 10.44 -22.32
CA SER A 324 -6.05 9.03 -22.48
C SER A 324 -7.24 8.13 -22.12
N PHE A 325 -7.21 6.93 -22.65
CA PHE A 325 -8.12 5.84 -22.32
C PHE A 325 -7.34 4.79 -21.51
N ALA A 326 -7.93 4.28 -20.44
CA ALA A 326 -7.39 3.21 -19.63
C ALA A 326 -8.38 2.07 -19.54
N ALA A 327 -7.88 0.83 -19.63
CA ALA A 327 -8.71 -0.37 -19.44
C ALA A 327 -7.91 -1.46 -18.72
N GLU A 328 -8.62 -2.27 -17.93
CA GLU A 328 -8.05 -3.38 -17.19
C GLU A 328 -9.09 -4.49 -17.01
N VAL A 329 -8.63 -5.73 -17.09
CA VAL A 329 -9.39 -6.93 -16.74
C VAL A 329 -8.54 -7.82 -15.85
N GLY A 330 -9.09 -8.24 -14.73
CA GLY A 330 -8.45 -9.12 -13.77
C GLY A 330 -9.30 -10.33 -13.41
N TYR A 331 -8.64 -11.39 -12.99
CA TYR A 331 -9.25 -12.64 -12.54
C TYR A 331 -8.62 -13.13 -11.25
N LEU A 332 -9.45 -13.43 -10.27
CA LEU A 332 -9.13 -14.15 -9.06
C LEU A 332 -9.63 -15.58 -9.18
N ALA A 333 -8.75 -16.56 -9.08
CA ALA A 333 -9.13 -17.96 -9.11
C ALA A 333 -9.76 -18.41 -7.78
N GLU A 334 -10.72 -19.35 -7.86
CA GLU A 334 -11.23 -20.03 -6.67
C GLU A 334 -10.09 -20.73 -5.92
N ARG A 335 -10.08 -20.60 -4.59
CA ARG A 335 -9.13 -21.27 -3.72
C ARG A 335 -9.87 -22.16 -2.71
N LYS A 336 -9.33 -23.34 -2.44
CA LYS A 336 -9.92 -24.35 -1.56
C LYS A 336 -8.94 -24.87 -0.52
N CYS A 337 -9.52 -25.37 0.60
CA CYS A 337 -8.88 -26.26 1.55
C CYS A 337 -9.76 -27.49 1.64
N GLY A 338 -9.32 -28.62 1.10
CA GLY A 338 -10.19 -29.77 0.88
C GLY A 338 -11.37 -29.43 -0.01
N ASP A 339 -12.58 -29.68 0.47
CA ASP A 339 -13.84 -29.33 -0.21
C ASP A 339 -14.32 -27.91 0.13
N GLU A 340 -13.76 -27.27 1.16
CA GLU A 340 -14.16 -25.93 1.58
C GLU A 340 -13.54 -24.84 0.71
N LYS A 341 -14.36 -23.87 0.31
CA LYS A 341 -13.92 -22.70 -0.46
C LYS A 341 -13.41 -21.60 0.47
N LEU A 342 -12.16 -21.23 0.31
CA LEU A 342 -11.55 -20.09 0.99
C LEU A 342 -11.91 -18.76 0.32
N ASN A 343 -11.98 -18.77 -1.01
CA ASN A 343 -12.55 -17.68 -1.80
C ASN A 343 -13.21 -18.20 -3.07
N GLU A 344 -14.12 -17.41 -3.60
CA GLU A 344 -14.74 -17.66 -4.90
C GLU A 344 -13.88 -17.12 -6.04
N SER A 345 -14.08 -17.64 -7.24
CA SER A 345 -13.52 -16.98 -8.43
C SER A 345 -14.23 -15.63 -8.66
N SER A 346 -13.48 -14.63 -9.08
CA SER A 346 -14.02 -13.30 -9.38
C SER A 346 -13.37 -12.72 -10.62
N VAL A 347 -14.13 -11.98 -11.42
CA VAL A 347 -13.64 -11.16 -12.53
C VAL A 347 -13.81 -9.71 -12.15
N PHE A 348 -12.77 -8.93 -12.33
CA PHE A 348 -12.77 -7.47 -12.28
C PHE A 348 -12.60 -6.92 -13.68
N ALA A 349 -13.28 -5.83 -14.03
CA ALA A 349 -13.04 -5.09 -15.24
C ALA A 349 -13.21 -3.59 -14.99
N MET A 350 -12.37 -2.80 -15.61
CA MET A 350 -12.40 -1.34 -15.59
C MET A 350 -12.12 -0.78 -16.97
N ALA A 351 -12.82 0.30 -17.36
CA ALA A 351 -12.46 1.09 -18.54
C ALA A 351 -12.92 2.54 -18.36
N GLY A 352 -12.14 3.51 -18.88
CA GLY A 352 -12.53 4.91 -18.78
C GLY A 352 -11.55 5.87 -19.44
N LEU A 353 -11.93 7.14 -19.42
CA LEU A 353 -11.16 8.26 -19.95
C LEU A 353 -10.53 9.05 -18.80
N ASN A 354 -9.30 9.45 -18.99
CA ASN A 354 -8.56 10.34 -18.10
C ASN A 354 -8.21 11.63 -18.86
N LYS A 355 -8.59 12.78 -18.32
CA LYS A 355 -8.31 14.10 -18.89
C LYS A 355 -7.52 14.94 -17.90
N SER A 356 -6.37 15.43 -18.33
CA SER A 356 -5.59 16.43 -17.58
C SER A 356 -6.15 17.84 -17.85
N VAL A 357 -6.34 18.61 -16.79
CA VAL A 357 -6.82 19.99 -16.83
C VAL A 357 -5.92 20.84 -15.91
N GLY A 358 -4.91 21.47 -16.48
CA GLY A 358 -3.87 22.14 -15.68
C GLY A 358 -3.15 21.15 -14.77
N ALA A 359 -3.11 21.44 -13.47
CA ALA A 359 -2.52 20.55 -12.45
C ALA A 359 -3.49 19.43 -11.97
N ALA A 360 -4.71 19.37 -12.49
CA ALA A 360 -5.69 18.37 -12.13
C ALA A 360 -5.80 17.26 -13.18
N ASN A 361 -6.12 16.04 -12.72
CA ASN A 361 -6.53 14.94 -13.55
C ASN A 361 -7.96 14.53 -13.20
N VAL A 362 -8.78 14.30 -14.23
CA VAL A 362 -10.16 13.84 -14.09
C VAL A 362 -10.32 12.53 -14.85
N PHE A 363 -10.61 11.46 -14.10
CA PHE A 363 -10.98 10.17 -14.69
C PHE A 363 -12.50 9.98 -14.59
N CYS A 364 -13.10 9.47 -15.66
CA CYS A 364 -14.49 9.02 -15.66
C CYS A 364 -14.55 7.68 -16.38
N GLY A 365 -15.12 6.67 -15.73
CA GLY A 365 -15.12 5.33 -16.29
C GLY A 365 -16.21 4.43 -15.71
N PHE A 366 -16.08 3.17 -16.04
CA PHE A 366 -16.91 2.08 -15.58
C PHE A 366 -16.01 1.04 -14.93
N GLU A 367 -16.47 0.45 -13.82
CA GLU A 367 -15.85 -0.72 -13.20
C GLU A 367 -16.91 -1.74 -12.82
N MET A 368 -16.52 -3.02 -12.83
CA MET A 368 -17.37 -4.10 -12.38
C MET A 368 -16.56 -5.21 -11.71
N GLN A 369 -17.21 -5.94 -10.81
CA GLN A 369 -16.66 -7.14 -10.18
C GLN A 369 -17.76 -8.18 -9.98
N THR A 370 -17.45 -9.44 -10.33
CA THR A 370 -18.35 -10.57 -10.13
C THR A 370 -18.06 -11.29 -8.82
N ASN A 371 -19.05 -12.03 -8.32
CA ASN A 371 -18.94 -12.90 -7.13
C ASN A 371 -18.42 -12.19 -5.86
N VAL A 372 -18.74 -10.91 -5.71
CA VAL A 372 -18.50 -10.20 -4.46
C VAL A 372 -19.34 -10.85 -3.36
N LYS A 373 -18.71 -11.29 -2.28
CA LYS A 373 -19.33 -12.03 -1.19
C LYS A 373 -19.21 -11.25 0.11
N GLY A 374 -20.28 -11.30 0.91
CA GLY A 374 -20.28 -10.73 2.26
C GLY A 374 -20.40 -9.21 2.32
N LYS A 375 -20.22 -8.69 3.53
CA LYS A 375 -20.27 -7.25 3.82
C LYS A 375 -18.98 -6.51 3.50
N GLU A 376 -18.02 -7.17 2.88
CA GLU A 376 -16.76 -6.55 2.50
C GLU A 376 -17.00 -5.39 1.51
N ASN A 377 -16.10 -4.43 1.54
CA ASN A 377 -16.12 -3.34 0.58
C ASN A 377 -15.88 -3.91 -0.81
N GLY A 378 -16.90 -3.85 -1.64
CA GLY A 378 -16.78 -4.17 -3.05
C GLY A 378 -16.17 -3.01 -3.84
N LEU A 379 -16.47 -2.97 -5.12
CA LEU A 379 -16.06 -1.92 -6.04
C LEU A 379 -16.34 -0.53 -5.49
N ALA A 380 -15.42 0.38 -5.72
CA ALA A 380 -15.53 1.79 -5.34
C ALA A 380 -15.90 2.01 -3.87
N GLY A 381 -15.56 1.06 -2.99
CA GLY A 381 -15.90 1.11 -1.56
C GLY A 381 -17.40 0.96 -1.25
N ILE A 382 -18.17 0.44 -2.20
CA ILE A 382 -19.60 0.20 -2.03
C ILE A 382 -19.80 -1.08 -1.23
N LYS A 383 -20.49 -0.96 -0.10
CA LYS A 383 -20.80 -2.11 0.75
C LYS A 383 -21.85 -3.01 0.08
N ASN A 384 -21.57 -4.31 0.01
CA ASN A 384 -22.57 -5.28 -0.35
C ASN A 384 -23.58 -5.43 0.82
N PRO A 385 -24.89 -5.19 0.59
CA PRO A 385 -25.90 -5.35 1.64
C PRO A 385 -26.32 -6.80 1.88
N LYS A 386 -25.91 -7.72 1.00
CA LYS A 386 -26.29 -9.12 1.08
C LYS A 386 -25.58 -9.84 2.21
N ALA A 387 -26.20 -10.92 2.67
CA ALA A 387 -25.62 -11.78 3.68
C ALA A 387 -24.28 -12.38 3.22
N ASP A 388 -23.42 -12.73 4.17
CA ASP A 388 -22.05 -13.22 3.90
C ASP A 388 -21.99 -14.48 3.03
N THR A 389 -23.10 -15.15 2.79
CA THR A 389 -23.24 -16.35 1.95
C THR A 389 -23.67 -16.07 0.52
N GLU A 390 -24.21 -14.88 0.22
CA GLU A 390 -24.75 -14.56 -1.08
C GLU A 390 -23.71 -13.85 -1.97
N LYS A 391 -23.60 -14.33 -3.21
CA LYS A 391 -22.76 -13.72 -4.25
C LYS A 391 -23.52 -12.65 -4.99
N SER A 392 -22.84 -11.60 -5.38
CA SER A 392 -23.39 -10.55 -6.21
C SER A 392 -22.40 -10.07 -7.26
N THR A 393 -22.93 -9.52 -8.35
CA THR A 393 -22.16 -8.72 -9.29
C THR A 393 -22.38 -7.25 -8.95
N GLN A 394 -21.30 -6.54 -8.77
CA GLN A 394 -21.31 -5.10 -8.53
C GLN A 394 -20.76 -4.36 -9.74
N TRP A 395 -21.24 -3.15 -9.98
CA TRP A 395 -20.67 -2.24 -10.95
C TRP A 395 -20.81 -0.79 -10.49
N ALA A 396 -19.95 0.08 -10.97
CA ALA A 396 -19.96 1.49 -10.64
C ALA A 396 -19.49 2.36 -11.81
N ILE A 397 -19.89 3.61 -11.81
CA ILE A 397 -19.37 4.66 -12.68
C ILE A 397 -18.62 5.66 -11.79
N PRO A 398 -17.33 5.46 -11.53
CA PRO A 398 -16.53 6.38 -10.73
C PRO A 398 -16.13 7.62 -11.54
N VAL A 399 -16.11 8.76 -10.86
CA VAL A 399 -15.46 9.99 -11.30
C VAL A 399 -14.38 10.33 -10.29
N VAL A 400 -13.13 10.26 -10.71
CA VAL A 400 -11.97 10.57 -9.87
C VAL A 400 -11.42 11.93 -10.26
N ILE A 401 -11.26 12.79 -9.27
CA ILE A 401 -10.60 14.09 -9.45
C ILE A 401 -9.37 14.08 -8.54
N SER A 402 -8.20 14.31 -9.10
CA SER A 402 -6.95 14.46 -8.37
C SER A 402 -6.22 15.71 -8.77
N LEU A 403 -5.56 16.34 -7.80
CA LEU A 403 -4.79 17.58 -7.97
C LEU A 403 -3.49 17.46 -7.18
N SER A 404 -2.39 17.95 -7.74
CA SER A 404 -1.11 18.10 -7.05
C SER A 404 -0.48 19.43 -7.43
N LEU A 405 -0.12 20.24 -6.44
CA LEU A 405 0.47 21.57 -6.56
C LEU A 405 1.81 21.65 -5.86
#